data_0dabbdb57d9fa16ef7e061acf9ff6e4e
#
_entry.id   0dabbdb57d9fa16ef7e061acf9ff6e4e
#
_cell.length_a   1.000
_cell.length_b   1.000
_cell.length_c   1.000
_cell.angle_alpha   90.00
_cell.angle_beta   90.00
_cell.angle_gamma   90.00
#
_symmetry.space_group_name_H-M   'P 1'
#
loop_
_entity.id
_entity.type
_entity.pdbx_description
1 polymer ?
#
loop_
_entity_poly.entity_id
_entity_poly.type
_entity_poly.pdbx_seq_one_letter_code
_entity_poly.pdbx_strand_id
1 'polypeptide(L)'
;MDHLPPALPHGEISEVFPDVFFVSGAMKTVLMGANWHFSRNMTIVRDGGQLTLINSVRLDDAGLAKLDSLGRVANVVKIGSLHGRDDAFYKQRYGATFWALPGMQHENGLKADKELRPGGDMPVSGCNVFTFRTSKLPECILRLDREGGILIACDSLQNWLAPDEFFSDESRKTMTEMNFFQAANLGPVWMQVNEPKGEDFAALKAVPFRHVLCGHGAPLKDTAKEAFTDRFQAVFGV
;
A
#
# COMPACT_ATOMS: atom_id res chain seq x y z
N MET A 1 1.55 27.95 6.03
CA MET A 1 1.43 26.75 5.18
C MET A 1 2.43 25.76 5.72
N ASP A 2 1.95 24.70 6.33
CA ASP A 2 2.81 23.64 6.84
C ASP A 2 3.62 23.06 5.68
N HIS A 3 4.92 22.91 5.90
CA HIS A 3 5.85 22.42 4.90
C HIS A 3 5.55 20.94 4.62
N LEU A 4 4.76 20.70 3.56
CA LEU A 4 4.56 19.34 3.07
C LEU A 4 5.90 18.75 2.60
N PRO A 5 6.17 17.47 2.87
CA PRO A 5 7.41 16.83 2.46
C PRO A 5 7.63 16.97 0.94
N PRO A 6 8.86 17.22 0.46
CA PRO A 6 9.13 17.28 -0.97
C PRO A 6 8.94 15.92 -1.64
N ALA A 7 8.77 15.92 -2.98
CA ALA A 7 8.85 14.70 -3.76
C ALA A 7 10.26 14.10 -3.61
N LEU A 8 10.31 12.77 -3.47
CA LEU A 8 11.55 11.99 -3.55
C LEU A 8 11.61 11.33 -4.94
N PRO A 9 12.76 10.81 -5.37
CA PRO A 9 12.85 10.07 -6.63
C PRO A 9 11.77 8.99 -6.73
N HIS A 10 11.19 8.83 -7.90
CA HIS A 10 10.18 7.81 -8.19
C HIS A 10 10.32 7.32 -9.64
N GLY A 11 9.78 6.13 -9.90
CA GLY A 11 9.67 5.57 -11.24
C GLY A 11 8.50 6.18 -12.02
N GLU A 12 8.28 5.66 -13.22
CA GLU A 12 7.14 6.05 -14.06
C GLU A 12 5.84 5.37 -13.59
N ILE A 13 4.70 6.04 -13.82
CA ILE A 13 3.39 5.42 -13.64
C ILE A 13 3.17 4.43 -14.77
N SER A 14 3.06 3.15 -14.45
CA SER A 14 2.80 2.06 -15.40
C SER A 14 1.42 1.45 -15.20
N GLU A 15 0.72 1.12 -16.28
CA GLU A 15 -0.52 0.37 -16.21
C GLU A 15 -0.21 -1.12 -16.00
N VAL A 16 -0.64 -1.68 -14.88
CA VAL A 16 -0.37 -3.09 -14.51
C VAL A 16 -1.55 -4.02 -14.79
N PHE A 17 -2.76 -3.48 -14.80
CA PHE A 17 -4.01 -4.09 -15.27
C PHE A 17 -4.88 -3.00 -15.89
N PRO A 18 -5.91 -3.31 -16.69
CA PRO A 18 -6.82 -2.30 -17.23
C PRO A 18 -7.35 -1.37 -16.13
N ASP A 19 -7.09 -0.06 -16.29
CA ASP A 19 -7.49 0.98 -15.32
C ASP A 19 -6.88 0.84 -13.90
N VAL A 20 -5.80 0.08 -13.76
CA VAL A 20 -5.03 -0.03 -12.51
C VAL A 20 -3.56 0.26 -12.81
N PHE A 21 -3.06 1.34 -12.21
CA PHE A 21 -1.69 1.82 -12.41
C PHE A 21 -0.88 1.67 -11.14
N PHE A 22 0.44 1.63 -11.30
CA PHE A 22 1.36 1.40 -10.22
C PHE A 22 2.60 2.28 -10.39
N VAL A 23 3.12 2.82 -9.30
CA VAL A 23 4.35 3.59 -9.27
C VAL A 23 5.11 3.31 -7.99
N SER A 24 6.41 3.06 -8.13
CA SER A 24 7.34 2.93 -7.01
C SER A 24 8.07 4.26 -6.79
N GLY A 25 8.34 4.60 -5.54
CA GLY A 25 9.10 5.79 -5.20
C GLY A 25 9.92 5.62 -3.94
N ALA A 26 10.96 6.40 -3.82
CA ALA A 26 11.86 6.39 -2.68
C ALA A 26 11.14 6.79 -1.38
N MET A 27 11.55 6.18 -0.28
CA MET A 27 11.22 6.56 1.08
C MET A 27 12.50 6.75 1.88
N LYS A 28 12.54 7.81 2.68
CA LYS A 28 13.60 8.07 3.65
C LYS A 28 12.95 8.30 5.01
N THR A 29 13.34 7.52 5.99
CA THR A 29 12.81 7.62 7.35
C THR A 29 13.84 7.18 8.38
N VAL A 30 13.61 7.53 9.63
CA VAL A 30 14.35 6.98 10.77
C VAL A 30 13.43 5.98 11.46
N LEU A 31 13.84 4.74 11.51
CA LEU A 31 13.07 3.67 12.14
C LEU A 31 14.03 2.82 12.99
N MET A 32 13.63 2.50 14.23
CA MET A 32 14.44 1.71 15.17
C MET A 32 15.87 2.26 15.39
N GLY A 33 16.02 3.61 15.34
CA GLY A 33 17.30 4.30 15.53
C GLY A 33 18.24 4.28 14.32
N ALA A 34 17.85 3.72 13.18
CA ALA A 34 18.62 3.68 11.94
C ALA A 34 17.98 4.51 10.83
N ASN A 35 18.80 4.96 9.88
CA ASN A 35 18.32 5.60 8.66
C ASN A 35 17.90 4.53 7.65
N TRP A 36 16.68 4.64 7.16
CA TRP A 36 16.11 3.73 6.17
C TRP A 36 15.89 4.47 4.85
N HIS A 37 16.48 3.96 3.77
CA HIS A 37 16.24 4.40 2.40
C HIS A 37 15.82 3.18 1.58
N PHE A 38 14.57 3.14 1.14
CA PHE A 38 13.97 2.00 0.45
C PHE A 38 12.82 2.47 -0.45
N SER A 39 12.19 1.57 -1.17
CA SER A 39 11.04 1.88 -2.02
C SER A 39 9.71 1.64 -1.33
N ARG A 40 8.69 2.38 -1.77
CA ARG A 40 7.29 2.15 -1.47
C ARG A 40 6.45 2.40 -2.72
N ASN A 41 5.25 1.86 -2.74
CA ASN A 41 4.42 1.88 -3.92
C ASN A 41 3.09 2.59 -3.69
N MET A 42 2.62 3.28 -4.72
CA MET A 42 1.27 3.77 -4.83
C MET A 42 0.53 2.98 -5.91
N THR A 43 -0.63 2.46 -5.58
CA THR A 43 -1.59 1.94 -6.55
C THR A 43 -2.58 3.04 -6.90
N ILE A 44 -2.85 3.22 -8.20
CA ILE A 44 -3.82 4.19 -8.71
C ILE A 44 -4.91 3.40 -9.43
N VAL A 45 -6.16 3.57 -9.01
CA VAL A 45 -7.31 2.92 -9.66
C VAL A 45 -8.14 3.99 -10.35
N ARG A 46 -8.38 3.78 -11.66
CA ARG A 46 -9.29 4.62 -12.44
C ARG A 46 -10.68 3.98 -12.50
N ASP A 47 -11.70 4.76 -12.18
CA ASP A 47 -13.10 4.36 -12.22
C ASP A 47 -13.94 5.53 -12.73
N GLY A 48 -14.56 5.38 -13.91
CA GLY A 48 -15.38 6.44 -14.53
C GLY A 48 -14.65 7.77 -14.73
N GLY A 49 -13.33 7.73 -15.06
CA GLY A 49 -12.49 8.93 -15.22
C GLY A 49 -12.02 9.57 -13.91
N GLN A 50 -12.41 9.03 -12.76
CA GLN A 50 -11.92 9.42 -11.45
C GLN A 50 -10.76 8.52 -11.02
N LEU A 51 -9.75 9.11 -10.39
CA LEU A 51 -8.59 8.40 -9.84
C LEU A 51 -8.70 8.30 -8.33
N THR A 52 -8.41 7.11 -7.83
CA THR A 52 -8.23 6.80 -6.42
C THR A 52 -6.78 6.42 -6.18
N LEU A 53 -6.09 7.19 -5.33
CA LEU A 53 -4.69 6.97 -4.97
C LEU A 53 -4.63 6.18 -3.66
N ILE A 54 -3.98 5.02 -3.64
CA ILE A 54 -3.88 4.14 -2.48
C ILE A 54 -2.42 4.03 -2.07
N ASN A 55 -2.09 4.29 -0.79
CA ASN A 55 -0.73 4.40 -0.25
C ASN A 55 0.10 5.45 -1.00
N SER A 56 -0.33 6.69 -0.99
CA SER A 56 0.17 7.76 -1.86
C SER A 56 1.70 7.93 -1.82
N VAL A 57 2.31 8.07 -3.00
CA VAL A 57 3.70 8.45 -3.24
C VAL A 57 3.70 9.81 -3.92
N ARG A 58 4.36 10.82 -3.33
CA ARG A 58 4.42 12.14 -3.93
C ARG A 58 5.26 12.12 -5.20
N LEU A 59 4.63 12.49 -6.31
CA LEU A 59 5.24 12.60 -7.61
C LEU A 59 5.86 13.99 -7.81
N ASP A 60 6.86 14.07 -8.66
CA ASP A 60 7.39 15.32 -9.19
C ASP A 60 6.44 15.93 -10.24
N ASP A 61 6.82 17.06 -10.83
CA ASP A 61 5.96 17.78 -11.80
C ASP A 61 5.66 16.93 -13.04
N ALA A 62 6.60 16.15 -13.53
CA ALA A 62 6.41 15.26 -14.68
C ALA A 62 5.45 14.11 -14.34
N GLY A 63 5.64 13.48 -13.18
CA GLY A 63 4.75 12.44 -12.66
C GLY A 63 3.34 12.97 -12.40
N LEU A 64 3.21 14.20 -11.87
CA LEU A 64 1.91 14.86 -11.68
C LEU A 64 1.21 15.15 -13.01
N ALA A 65 1.94 15.65 -14.02
CA ALA A 65 1.39 15.86 -15.36
C ALA A 65 0.90 14.53 -15.98
N LYS A 66 1.65 13.44 -15.79
CA LYS A 66 1.21 12.11 -16.20
C LYS A 66 -0.04 11.66 -15.45
N LEU A 67 -0.08 11.82 -14.13
CA LEU A 67 -1.25 11.51 -13.30
C LEU A 67 -2.49 12.27 -13.78
N ASP A 68 -2.36 13.58 -14.00
CA ASP A 68 -3.44 14.46 -14.47
C ASP A 68 -3.98 14.02 -15.85
N SER A 69 -3.12 13.44 -16.70
CA SER A 69 -3.53 12.90 -18.00
C SER A 69 -4.35 11.61 -17.91
N LEU A 70 -4.31 10.89 -16.79
CA LEU A 70 -5.05 9.64 -16.58
C LEU A 70 -6.48 9.89 -16.12
N GLY A 71 -6.76 11.03 -15.47
CA GLY A 71 -8.08 11.37 -14.97
C GLY A 71 -8.03 12.35 -13.79
N ARG A 72 -9.18 12.61 -13.20
CA ARG A 72 -9.30 13.52 -12.05
C ARG A 72 -9.05 12.78 -10.72
N VAL A 73 -8.07 13.19 -9.94
CA VAL A 73 -7.86 12.65 -8.59
C VAL A 73 -9.05 13.01 -7.70
N ALA A 74 -9.85 12.02 -7.33
CA ALA A 74 -11.05 12.17 -6.52
C ALA A 74 -10.88 11.65 -5.11
N ASN A 75 -10.06 10.62 -4.91
CA ASN A 75 -9.87 9.98 -3.62
C ASN A 75 -8.38 9.75 -3.32
N VAL A 76 -8.04 9.89 -2.04
CA VAL A 76 -6.78 9.46 -1.43
C VAL A 76 -7.11 8.47 -0.32
N VAL A 77 -6.46 7.32 -0.32
CA VAL A 77 -6.81 6.20 0.56
C VAL A 77 -5.59 5.74 1.33
N LYS A 78 -5.65 5.82 2.65
CA LYS A 78 -4.66 5.26 3.57
C LYS A 78 -5.17 3.92 4.10
N ILE A 79 -4.44 2.84 3.81
CA ILE A 79 -4.84 1.49 4.22
C ILE A 79 -3.93 0.87 5.29
N GLY A 80 -2.80 1.50 5.62
CA GLY A 80 -1.88 1.06 6.68
C GLY A 80 -1.42 2.22 7.57
N SER A 81 -1.33 1.97 8.87
CA SER A 81 -0.98 3.00 9.88
C SER A 81 0.42 3.58 9.70
N LEU A 82 1.37 2.80 9.17
CA LEU A 82 2.77 3.21 8.99
C LEU A 82 3.01 4.01 7.71
N HIS A 83 1.99 4.19 6.87
CA HIS A 83 1.99 5.01 5.67
C HIS A 83 1.29 6.35 5.89
N GLY A 84 1.27 7.23 4.85
CA GLY A 84 0.48 8.47 4.86
C GLY A 84 1.29 9.77 4.74
N ARG A 85 2.63 9.70 4.59
CA ARG A 85 3.53 10.86 4.45
C ARG A 85 3.04 11.89 3.41
N ASP A 86 2.49 11.42 2.31
CA ASP A 86 2.14 12.25 1.16
C ASP A 86 0.63 12.46 0.96
N ASP A 87 -0.21 11.90 1.83
CA ASP A 87 -1.68 11.99 1.71
C ASP A 87 -2.17 13.44 1.75
N ALA A 88 -1.61 14.25 2.66
CA ALA A 88 -1.97 15.65 2.81
C ALA A 88 -1.69 16.47 1.54
N PHE A 89 -0.60 16.15 0.82
CA PHE A 89 -0.28 16.82 -0.43
C PHE A 89 -1.37 16.61 -1.49
N TYR A 90 -1.78 15.38 -1.71
CA TYR A 90 -2.80 15.05 -2.71
C TYR A 90 -4.18 15.58 -2.32
N LYS A 91 -4.56 15.48 -1.03
CA LYS A 91 -5.81 16.07 -0.54
C LYS A 91 -5.84 17.58 -0.78
N GLN A 92 -4.78 18.30 -0.46
CA GLN A 92 -4.72 19.76 -0.65
C GLN A 92 -4.69 20.16 -2.13
N ARG A 93 -3.89 19.47 -2.94
CA ARG A 93 -3.72 19.79 -4.35
C ARG A 93 -5.00 19.61 -5.16
N TYR A 94 -5.73 18.52 -4.92
CA TYR A 94 -6.85 18.11 -5.75
C TYR A 94 -8.24 18.29 -5.08
N GLY A 95 -8.27 18.65 -3.83
CA GLY A 95 -9.52 18.66 -3.06
C GLY A 95 -10.13 17.26 -2.93
N ALA A 96 -9.27 16.23 -2.94
CA ALA A 96 -9.68 14.83 -2.93
C ALA A 96 -10.30 14.43 -1.59
N THR A 97 -11.26 13.50 -1.62
CA THR A 97 -11.81 12.87 -0.42
C THR A 97 -10.75 11.95 0.20
N PHE A 98 -10.45 12.14 1.47
CA PHE A 98 -9.49 11.31 2.20
C PHE A 98 -10.20 10.19 2.96
N TRP A 99 -9.81 8.95 2.66
CA TRP A 99 -10.36 7.73 3.25
C TRP A 99 -9.33 7.03 4.12
N ALA A 100 -9.72 6.55 5.29
CA ALA A 100 -8.87 5.74 6.17
C ALA A 100 -9.71 4.82 7.05
N LEU A 101 -9.08 3.83 7.68
CA LEU A 101 -9.73 3.05 8.75
C LEU A 101 -9.94 3.91 10.00
N PRO A 102 -11.00 3.65 10.77
CA PRO A 102 -11.15 4.21 12.12
C PRO A 102 -9.92 3.94 12.99
N GLY A 103 -9.53 4.92 13.79
CA GLY A 103 -8.42 4.80 14.75
C GLY A 103 -7.02 5.02 14.17
N MET A 104 -6.87 5.18 12.86
CA MET A 104 -5.57 5.54 12.28
C MET A 104 -5.14 6.94 12.68
N GLN A 105 -3.84 7.08 12.98
CA GLN A 105 -3.21 8.38 13.13
C GLN A 105 -2.79 8.94 11.78
N HIS A 106 -2.88 10.25 11.61
CA HIS A 106 -2.56 10.93 10.36
C HIS A 106 -1.56 12.05 10.59
N GLU A 107 -0.65 12.24 9.64
CA GLU A 107 0.33 13.32 9.68
C GLU A 107 -0.31 14.67 9.32
N ASN A 108 0.37 15.77 9.69
CA ASN A 108 0.02 17.13 9.31
C ASN A 108 -1.42 17.56 9.67
N GLY A 109 -1.97 17.02 10.78
CA GLY A 109 -3.34 17.36 11.23
C GLY A 109 -4.45 16.88 10.30
N LEU A 110 -4.13 16.00 9.35
CA LEU A 110 -5.08 15.43 8.40
C LEU A 110 -6.17 14.64 9.16
N LYS A 111 -7.40 14.75 8.69
CA LYS A 111 -8.53 13.96 9.20
C LYS A 111 -9.20 13.24 8.04
N ALA A 112 -9.62 11.99 8.28
CA ALA A 112 -10.40 11.26 7.31
C ALA A 112 -11.76 11.95 7.07
N ASP A 113 -12.12 12.14 5.80
CA ASP A 113 -13.44 12.62 5.41
C ASP A 113 -14.44 11.47 5.42
N LYS A 114 -13.95 10.26 5.09
CA LYS A 114 -14.73 9.02 5.08
C LYS A 114 -13.94 7.87 5.67
N GLU A 115 -14.65 6.93 6.27
CA GLU A 115 -14.06 5.75 6.89
C GLU A 115 -14.24 4.52 6.01
N LEU A 116 -13.17 3.72 5.90
CA LEU A 116 -13.22 2.39 5.31
C LEU A 116 -13.82 1.41 6.33
N ARG A 117 -14.93 0.77 5.97
CA ARG A 117 -15.60 -0.24 6.81
C ARG A 117 -16.09 -1.39 5.96
N PRO A 118 -15.98 -2.66 6.41
CA PRO A 118 -16.59 -3.79 5.71
C PRO A 118 -18.10 -3.55 5.48
N GLY A 119 -18.52 -3.68 4.23
CA GLY A 119 -19.93 -3.45 3.81
C GLY A 119 -20.37 -1.99 3.77
N GLY A 120 -19.47 -1.03 4.02
CA GLY A 120 -19.74 0.40 3.89
C GLY A 120 -19.46 0.94 2.48
N ASP A 121 -19.53 2.28 2.36
CA ASP A 121 -19.12 2.97 1.13
C ASP A 121 -17.67 2.68 0.78
N MET A 122 -17.37 2.60 -0.52
CA MET A 122 -16.01 2.38 -1.02
C MET A 122 -15.62 3.49 -2.00
N PRO A 123 -14.30 3.84 -2.06
CA PRO A 123 -13.81 4.87 -2.97
C PRO A 123 -13.77 4.44 -4.45
N VAL A 124 -13.99 3.16 -4.74
CA VAL A 124 -13.96 2.56 -6.08
C VAL A 124 -15.10 1.54 -6.20
N SER A 125 -15.76 1.50 -7.34
CA SER A 125 -16.81 0.52 -7.64
C SER A 125 -16.23 -0.91 -7.65
N GLY A 126 -16.99 -1.87 -7.10
CA GLY A 126 -16.55 -3.26 -7.00
C GLY A 126 -15.34 -3.45 -6.06
N CYS A 127 -15.11 -2.52 -5.14
CA CYS A 127 -14.10 -2.64 -4.10
C CYS A 127 -14.71 -3.15 -2.80
N ASN A 128 -13.98 -3.99 -2.08
CA ASN A 128 -14.30 -4.46 -0.74
C ASN A 128 -13.10 -4.27 0.17
N VAL A 129 -13.33 -4.19 1.48
CA VAL A 129 -12.27 -4.06 2.47
C VAL A 129 -12.19 -5.30 3.36
N PHE A 130 -10.99 -5.84 3.47
CA PHE A 130 -10.60 -6.80 4.50
C PHE A 130 -9.84 -6.07 5.60
N THR A 131 -10.18 -6.28 6.86
CA THR A 131 -9.51 -5.65 8.00
C THR A 131 -8.84 -6.69 8.88
N PHE A 132 -7.59 -6.43 9.28
CA PHE A 132 -6.93 -7.22 10.32
C PHE A 132 -7.58 -6.88 11.67
N ARG A 133 -8.04 -7.91 12.39
CA ARG A 133 -8.75 -7.76 13.68
C ARG A 133 -7.82 -7.89 14.86
N THR A 134 -6.70 -8.58 14.68
CA THR A 134 -5.76 -8.89 15.76
C THR A 134 -4.51 -8.02 15.73
N SER A 135 -4.30 -7.23 14.67
CA SER A 135 -3.18 -6.29 14.59
C SER A 135 -3.32 -5.16 15.60
N LYS A 136 -2.22 -4.76 16.25
CA LYS A 136 -2.21 -3.66 17.24
C LYS A 136 -2.53 -2.30 16.61
N LEU A 137 -2.03 -2.07 15.39
CA LEU A 137 -2.33 -0.86 14.63
C LEU A 137 -3.31 -1.19 13.50
N PRO A 138 -4.26 -0.27 13.19
CA PRO A 138 -5.20 -0.49 12.09
C PRO A 138 -4.50 -0.67 10.75
N GLU A 139 -4.82 -1.75 10.06
CA GLU A 139 -4.47 -1.97 8.66
C GLU A 139 -5.58 -2.74 7.96
N CYS A 140 -5.78 -2.46 6.68
CA CYS A 140 -6.70 -3.20 5.83
C CYS A 140 -6.07 -3.52 4.47
N ILE A 141 -6.72 -4.42 3.77
CA ILE A 141 -6.46 -4.73 2.37
C ILE A 141 -7.71 -4.38 1.58
N LEU A 142 -7.54 -3.66 0.47
CA LEU A 142 -8.61 -3.45 -0.48
C LEU A 142 -8.61 -4.59 -1.49
N ARG A 143 -9.78 -5.13 -1.80
CA ARG A 143 -9.97 -6.12 -2.86
C ARG A 143 -10.80 -5.50 -3.97
N LEU A 144 -10.22 -5.39 -5.16
CA LEU A 144 -10.94 -5.01 -6.37
C LEU A 144 -11.52 -6.24 -7.05
N ASP A 145 -12.77 -6.13 -7.49
CA ASP A 145 -13.46 -7.19 -8.23
C ASP A 145 -13.18 -7.07 -9.74
N ARG A 146 -11.86 -7.08 -10.06
CA ARG A 146 -11.31 -7.01 -11.42
C ARG A 146 -10.29 -8.13 -11.60
N GLU A 147 -10.06 -8.59 -12.83
CA GLU A 147 -9.03 -9.57 -13.20
C GLU A 147 -9.03 -10.86 -12.35
N GLY A 148 -10.20 -11.28 -11.82
CA GLY A 148 -10.30 -12.43 -10.92
C GLY A 148 -9.95 -12.13 -9.45
N GLY A 149 -9.83 -10.86 -9.09
CA GLY A 149 -9.56 -10.34 -7.75
C GLY A 149 -8.14 -9.82 -7.58
N ILE A 150 -8.01 -8.52 -7.36
CA ILE A 150 -6.74 -7.85 -7.07
C ILE A 150 -6.77 -7.40 -5.61
N LEU A 151 -5.86 -7.88 -4.79
CA LEU A 151 -5.62 -7.32 -3.46
C LEU A 151 -4.64 -6.15 -3.56
N ILE A 152 -4.96 -5.05 -2.88
CA ILE A 152 -4.06 -3.92 -2.67
C ILE A 152 -3.74 -3.89 -1.18
N ALA A 153 -2.50 -4.19 -0.84
CA ALA A 153 -2.00 -4.28 0.53
C ALA A 153 -1.05 -3.12 0.86
N CYS A 154 -0.79 -2.91 2.14
CA CYS A 154 0.20 -1.97 2.65
C CYS A 154 1.43 -2.73 3.14
N ASP A 155 1.66 -2.73 4.46
CA ASP A 155 2.83 -3.36 5.07
C ASP A 155 2.65 -4.84 5.39
N SER A 156 1.41 -5.31 5.54
CA SER A 156 1.10 -6.69 5.92
C SER A 156 1.56 -7.74 4.90
N LEU A 157 1.38 -7.44 3.60
CA LEU A 157 1.81 -8.28 2.49
C LEU A 157 2.85 -7.54 1.66
N GLN A 158 3.97 -8.19 1.37
CA GLN A 158 5.09 -7.64 0.61
C GLN A 158 5.58 -8.63 -0.45
N ASN A 159 6.17 -8.12 -1.53
CA ASN A 159 6.73 -8.95 -2.58
C ASN A 159 8.04 -8.35 -3.12
N TRP A 160 9.03 -8.20 -2.25
CA TRP A 160 10.38 -7.79 -2.64
C TRP A 160 11.24 -9.00 -2.96
N LEU A 161 11.67 -9.14 -4.20
CA LEU A 161 12.59 -10.20 -4.60
C LEU A 161 14.06 -9.79 -4.40
N ALA A 162 14.34 -8.49 -4.51
CA ALA A 162 15.66 -7.90 -4.36
C ALA A 162 15.52 -6.40 -4.05
N PRO A 163 16.57 -5.74 -3.51
CA PRO A 163 16.63 -4.29 -3.43
C PRO A 163 16.61 -3.65 -4.83
N ASP A 164 15.93 -2.51 -4.96
CA ASP A 164 15.90 -1.70 -6.18
C ASP A 164 16.83 -0.46 -6.08
N GLU A 165 16.73 0.45 -7.06
CA GLU A 165 17.57 1.65 -7.15
C GLU A 165 17.33 2.67 -6.04
N PHE A 166 16.23 2.58 -5.29
CA PHE A 166 15.91 3.52 -4.21
C PHE A 166 16.54 3.14 -2.87
N PHE A 167 17.21 1.99 -2.79
CA PHE A 167 17.83 1.52 -1.56
C PHE A 167 19.23 2.10 -1.34
N SER A 168 19.53 2.54 -0.11
CA SER A 168 20.92 2.73 0.33
C SER A 168 21.58 1.38 0.62
N ASP A 169 22.92 1.34 0.61
CA ASP A 169 23.67 0.12 0.93
C ASP A 169 23.42 -0.33 2.38
N GLU A 170 23.27 0.61 3.31
CA GLU A 170 22.93 0.32 4.69
C GLU A 170 21.55 -0.36 4.79
N SER A 171 20.52 0.18 4.11
CA SER A 171 19.19 -0.42 4.09
C SER A 171 19.18 -1.78 3.41
N ARG A 172 19.93 -1.95 2.29
CA ARG A 172 20.10 -3.26 1.64
C ARG A 172 20.60 -4.31 2.62
N LYS A 173 21.67 -4.00 3.37
CA LYS A 173 22.25 -4.91 4.35
C LYS A 173 21.25 -5.25 5.46
N THR A 174 20.73 -4.23 6.14
CA THR A 174 19.79 -4.40 7.26
C THR A 174 18.55 -5.18 6.86
N MET A 175 17.93 -4.83 5.73
CA MET A 175 16.72 -5.50 5.28
C MET A 175 16.96 -6.92 4.77
N THR A 176 18.17 -7.22 4.26
CA THR A 176 18.57 -8.60 3.96
C THR A 176 18.67 -9.43 5.25
N GLU A 177 19.33 -8.91 6.29
CA GLU A 177 19.45 -9.55 7.58
C GLU A 177 18.09 -9.80 8.26
N MET A 178 17.12 -8.90 8.02
CA MET A 178 15.75 -9.00 8.52
C MET A 178 14.80 -9.84 7.62
N ASN A 179 15.32 -10.51 6.58
CA ASN A 179 14.53 -11.35 5.66
C ASN A 179 13.40 -10.62 4.91
N PHE A 180 13.60 -9.36 4.51
CA PHE A 180 12.62 -8.64 3.70
C PHE A 180 12.51 -9.18 2.27
N PHE A 181 13.64 -9.59 1.66
CA PHE A 181 13.71 -9.94 0.24
C PHE A 181 13.26 -11.38 -0.01
N GLN A 182 11.95 -11.58 -0.02
CA GLN A 182 11.29 -12.85 -0.28
C GLN A 182 10.02 -12.63 -1.10
N ALA A 183 9.70 -13.59 -1.97
CA ALA A 183 8.41 -13.61 -2.64
C ALA A 183 7.27 -13.86 -1.65
N ALA A 184 6.14 -13.20 -1.87
CA ALA A 184 4.93 -13.34 -1.06
C ALA A 184 5.22 -13.32 0.45
N ASN A 185 5.98 -12.32 0.90
CA ASN A 185 6.39 -12.22 2.31
C ASN A 185 5.34 -11.49 3.15
N LEU A 186 5.35 -11.77 4.45
CA LEU A 186 4.69 -10.91 5.44
C LEU A 186 5.71 -9.86 5.90
N GLY A 187 5.29 -8.58 5.97
CA GLY A 187 6.22 -7.50 6.28
C GLY A 187 6.92 -7.68 7.62
N PRO A 188 8.25 -7.87 7.69
CA PRO A 188 8.94 -8.23 8.93
C PRO A 188 8.74 -7.21 10.05
N VAL A 189 8.84 -5.92 9.75
CA VAL A 189 8.58 -4.85 10.73
C VAL A 189 7.10 -4.80 11.10
N TRP A 190 6.20 -4.96 10.13
CA TRP A 190 4.77 -4.98 10.39
C TRP A 190 4.39 -6.14 11.33
N MET A 191 4.93 -7.34 11.10
CA MET A 191 4.75 -8.51 11.97
C MET A 191 5.23 -8.24 13.40
N GLN A 192 6.41 -7.63 13.54
CA GLN A 192 6.99 -7.31 14.85
C GLN A 192 6.17 -6.25 15.61
N VAL A 193 5.71 -5.21 14.92
CA VAL A 193 4.95 -4.10 15.55
C VAL A 193 3.52 -4.51 15.88
N ASN A 194 2.87 -5.24 14.98
CA ASN A 194 1.44 -5.53 15.05
C ASN A 194 1.11 -6.85 15.77
N GLU A 195 2.04 -7.81 15.84
CA GLU A 195 1.86 -9.14 16.45
C GLU A 195 0.53 -9.81 16.04
N PRO A 196 0.22 -9.86 14.72
CA PRO A 196 -1.04 -10.39 14.23
C PRO A 196 -1.14 -11.90 14.51
N LYS A 197 -2.36 -12.42 14.57
CA LYS A 197 -2.61 -13.84 14.81
C LYS A 197 -3.03 -14.56 13.53
N GLY A 198 -2.84 -15.88 13.50
CA GLY A 198 -3.17 -16.73 12.36
C GLY A 198 -4.63 -16.67 11.92
N GLU A 199 -5.56 -16.34 12.83
CA GLU A 199 -6.99 -16.20 12.50
C GLU A 199 -7.28 -15.12 11.43
N ASP A 200 -6.51 -14.01 11.40
CA ASP A 200 -6.63 -13.00 10.36
C ASP A 200 -6.18 -13.56 9.00
N PHE A 201 -5.11 -14.34 8.98
CA PHE A 201 -4.59 -14.94 7.74
C PHE A 201 -5.45 -16.13 7.27
N ALA A 202 -6.05 -16.89 8.18
CA ALA A 202 -7.08 -17.88 7.82
C ALA A 202 -8.29 -17.20 7.16
N ALA A 203 -8.73 -16.06 7.69
CA ALA A 203 -9.81 -15.28 7.10
C ALA A 203 -9.40 -14.67 5.74
N LEU A 204 -8.18 -14.14 5.60
CA LEU A 204 -7.66 -13.61 4.33
C LEU A 204 -7.53 -14.73 3.27
N LYS A 205 -7.11 -15.92 3.69
CA LYS A 205 -7.07 -17.10 2.82
C LYS A 205 -8.44 -17.47 2.25
N ALA A 206 -9.55 -17.15 2.91
CA ALA A 206 -10.89 -17.37 2.39
C ALA A 206 -11.32 -16.31 1.35
N VAL A 207 -10.67 -15.14 1.30
CA VAL A 207 -10.97 -14.10 0.31
C VAL A 207 -10.55 -14.59 -1.09
N PRO A 208 -11.40 -14.52 -2.12
CA PRO A 208 -11.01 -14.86 -3.49
C PRO A 208 -10.16 -13.75 -4.09
N PHE A 209 -8.93 -14.09 -4.52
CA PHE A 209 -8.04 -13.19 -5.26
C PHE A 209 -7.08 -13.97 -6.15
N ARG A 210 -6.53 -13.31 -7.14
CA ARG A 210 -5.54 -13.87 -8.08
C ARG A 210 -4.23 -13.07 -8.07
N HIS A 211 -4.30 -11.77 -7.78
CA HIS A 211 -3.19 -10.84 -7.84
C HIS A 211 -3.05 -10.06 -6.55
N VAL A 212 -1.82 -9.61 -6.25
CA VAL A 212 -1.54 -8.69 -5.13
C VAL A 212 -0.66 -7.55 -5.60
N LEU A 213 -1.06 -6.32 -5.28
CA LEU A 213 -0.27 -5.11 -5.38
C LEU A 213 0.09 -4.66 -3.98
N CYS A 214 1.35 -4.82 -3.61
CA CYS A 214 1.82 -4.52 -2.27
C CYS A 214 2.28 -3.05 -2.15
N GLY A 215 2.19 -2.48 -0.96
CA GLY A 215 2.84 -1.21 -0.62
C GLY A 215 4.36 -1.25 -0.78
N HIS A 216 4.93 -2.45 -0.87
CA HIS A 216 6.37 -2.69 -1.01
C HIS A 216 6.67 -3.87 -1.94
N GLY A 217 7.66 -3.68 -2.82
CA GLY A 217 8.09 -4.68 -3.80
C GLY A 217 7.26 -4.69 -5.08
N ALA A 218 7.46 -5.69 -5.93
CA ALA A 218 6.84 -5.79 -7.23
C ALA A 218 5.40 -6.36 -7.19
N PRO A 219 4.54 -6.02 -8.16
CA PRO A 219 3.26 -6.69 -8.33
C PRO A 219 3.42 -8.22 -8.44
N LEU A 220 2.63 -8.99 -7.69
CA LEU A 220 2.56 -10.43 -7.82
C LEU A 220 1.29 -10.81 -8.57
N LYS A 221 1.45 -11.26 -9.81
CA LYS A 221 0.37 -11.56 -10.74
C LYS A 221 0.14 -13.07 -10.85
N ASP A 222 -1.10 -13.46 -11.06
CA ASP A 222 -1.57 -14.82 -11.36
C ASP A 222 -1.38 -15.86 -10.25
N THR A 223 -0.25 -15.90 -9.61
CA THR A 223 0.13 -16.91 -8.59
C THR A 223 0.03 -16.40 -7.14
N ALA A 224 -0.48 -15.18 -6.93
CA ALA A 224 -0.45 -14.55 -5.61
C ALA A 224 -1.23 -15.35 -4.57
N LYS A 225 -2.37 -15.93 -4.95
CA LYS A 225 -3.21 -16.71 -4.03
C LYS A 225 -2.47 -17.91 -3.47
N GLU A 226 -1.81 -18.69 -4.32
CA GLU A 226 -1.03 -19.87 -3.90
C GLU A 226 0.17 -19.46 -3.06
N ALA A 227 0.97 -18.51 -3.56
CA ALA A 227 2.19 -18.07 -2.89
C ALA A 227 1.94 -17.50 -1.47
N PHE A 228 0.90 -16.68 -1.30
CA PHE A 228 0.54 -16.18 0.03
C PHE A 228 -0.11 -17.24 0.91
N THR A 229 -0.91 -18.18 0.35
CA THR A 229 -1.45 -19.31 1.11
C THR A 229 -0.34 -20.16 1.69
N ASP A 230 0.69 -20.49 0.90
CA ASP A 230 1.87 -21.24 1.36
C ASP A 230 2.62 -20.47 2.47
N ARG A 231 2.73 -19.12 2.32
CA ARG A 231 3.32 -18.29 3.35
C ARG A 231 2.53 -18.29 4.65
N PHE A 232 1.19 -18.20 4.60
CA PHE A 232 0.33 -18.27 5.79
C PHE A 232 0.44 -19.62 6.48
N GLN A 233 0.49 -20.71 5.70
CA GLN A 233 0.72 -22.04 6.22
C GLN A 233 2.09 -22.16 6.91
N ALA A 234 3.15 -21.64 6.29
CA ALA A 234 4.51 -21.72 6.83
C ALA A 234 4.69 -20.91 8.13
N VAL A 235 4.02 -19.74 8.25
CA VAL A 235 4.20 -18.84 9.40
C VAL A 235 3.23 -19.15 10.54
N PHE A 236 1.96 -19.46 10.21
CA PHE A 236 0.89 -19.59 11.20
C PHE A 236 0.25 -20.97 11.26
N GLY A 237 0.54 -21.87 10.34
CA GLY A 237 -0.09 -23.20 10.26
C GLY A 237 -1.54 -23.17 9.76
N VAL A 238 -1.95 -22.14 9.00
CA VAL A 238 -3.33 -21.93 8.52
C VAL A 238 -3.48 -22.03 7.01
#